data_d9b575618154cf626d142302a7e01859
#
_entry.id   d9b575618154cf626d142302a7e01859
#
_cell.length_a   1.000
_cell.length_b   1.000
_cell.length_c   1.000
_cell.angle_alpha   90.00
_cell.angle_beta   90.00
_cell.angle_gamma   90.00
#
_symmetry.space_group_name_H-M   'P 1'
#
loop_
_entity.id
_entity.type
_entity.pdbx_description
1 polymer ?
#
loop_
_entity_poly.entity_id
_entity_poly.type
_entity_poly.pdbx_seq_one_letter_code
_entity_poly.pdbx_strand_id
1 'polypeptide(L)'
;MAVKIRLKRMGRKNRPFYRVIAIDSRKRREGSEIERLGWYNPLKENFSYQLNEERVLHWLKKGAQPSDATKGIFKRSGLSYKWHLTSIGKKDSEIEALMEEWSKNQESRENAKAERKKLKKTAASLDDSITKEEPAAESPVAEEPVAEEPVAEEPAAEEPVAEEPAAEEPAA
;
A
#
# COMPACT_ATOMS: atom_id res chain seq x y z
N MET A 1 18.74 -20.93 12.08
CA MET A 1 18.37 -20.65 10.67
C MET A 1 17.30 -19.57 10.65
N ALA A 2 17.47 -18.52 9.83
CA ALA A 2 16.46 -17.49 9.70
C ALA A 2 15.37 -17.96 8.74
N VAL A 3 14.12 -18.07 9.22
CA VAL A 3 12.97 -18.45 8.42
C VAL A 3 12.24 -17.19 7.95
N LYS A 4 11.82 -17.18 6.69
CA LYS A 4 11.00 -16.10 6.12
C LYS A 4 9.65 -16.65 5.64
N ILE A 5 8.59 -15.87 5.88
CA ILE A 5 7.26 -16.17 5.33
C ILE A 5 7.09 -15.36 4.05
N ARG A 6 6.94 -16.04 2.92
CA ARG A 6 6.91 -15.42 1.58
C ARG A 6 5.76 -15.94 0.73
N LEU A 7 5.47 -15.20 -0.33
CA LEU A 7 4.56 -15.62 -1.38
C LEU A 7 5.36 -16.34 -2.48
N LYS A 8 5.03 -17.61 -2.74
CA LYS A 8 5.51 -18.38 -3.88
C LYS A 8 4.50 -18.24 -5.00
N ARG A 9 4.93 -17.72 -6.15
CA ARG A 9 4.05 -17.59 -7.31
C ARG A 9 3.81 -18.96 -7.93
N MET A 10 2.55 -19.22 -8.18
CA MET A 10 2.08 -20.39 -8.91
C MET A 10 1.06 -19.91 -9.94
N GLY A 11 0.56 -20.79 -10.76
CA GLY A 11 -0.37 -20.41 -11.81
C GLY A 11 0.33 -20.10 -13.12
N ARG A 12 -0.45 -19.78 -14.15
CA ARG A 12 0.02 -19.55 -15.51
C ARG A 12 0.09 -18.06 -15.86
N LYS A 13 0.52 -17.75 -17.07
CA LYS A 13 0.55 -16.39 -17.63
C LYS A 13 -0.85 -15.74 -17.50
N ASN A 14 -0.91 -14.49 -17.06
CA ASN A 14 -2.11 -13.69 -16.83
C ASN A 14 -3.10 -14.23 -15.75
N ARG A 15 -2.80 -15.37 -15.09
CA ARG A 15 -3.57 -15.90 -13.97
C ARG A 15 -2.67 -16.22 -12.78
N PRO A 16 -2.15 -15.20 -12.07
CA PRO A 16 -1.29 -15.41 -10.92
C PRO A 16 -2.08 -16.00 -9.75
N PHE A 17 -1.48 -16.98 -9.10
CA PHE A 17 -1.94 -17.56 -7.85
C PHE A 17 -0.74 -17.67 -6.92
N TYR A 18 -0.91 -17.39 -5.64
CA TYR A 18 0.19 -17.36 -4.69
C TYR A 18 -0.06 -18.32 -3.54
N ARG A 19 0.98 -19.04 -3.14
CA ARG A 19 1.00 -19.79 -1.88
C ARG A 19 1.78 -19.00 -0.85
N VAL A 20 1.25 -18.95 0.37
CA VAL A 20 1.98 -18.44 1.54
C VAL A 20 2.78 -19.59 2.12
N ILE A 21 4.10 -19.45 2.18
CA ILE A 21 5.02 -20.50 2.58
C ILE A 21 6.01 -20.00 3.63
N ALA A 22 6.42 -20.90 4.52
CA ALA A 22 7.60 -20.75 5.35
C ALA A 22 8.80 -21.35 4.63
N ILE A 23 9.87 -20.60 4.49
CA ILE A 23 11.08 -21.01 3.77
C ILE A 23 12.34 -20.43 4.45
N ASP A 24 13.47 -21.12 4.34
CA ASP A 24 14.75 -20.58 4.77
C ASP A 24 15.11 -19.31 3.98
N SER A 25 15.63 -18.31 4.67
CA SER A 25 16.01 -17.02 4.09
C SER A 25 17.02 -17.10 2.97
N ARG A 26 17.90 -18.11 3.00
CA ARG A 26 18.96 -18.36 2.02
C ARG A 26 18.45 -19.01 0.73
N LYS A 27 17.31 -19.70 0.79
CA LYS A 27 16.74 -20.38 -0.37
C LYS A 27 16.05 -19.42 -1.32
N ARG A 28 16.02 -19.79 -2.60
CA ARG A 28 15.28 -19.06 -3.63
C ARG A 28 13.79 -19.02 -3.30
N ARG A 29 13.09 -17.98 -3.76
CA ARG A 29 11.63 -17.82 -3.54
C ARG A 29 10.81 -19.06 -3.98
N GLU A 30 11.22 -19.72 -5.04
CA GLU A 30 10.56 -20.89 -5.62
C GLU A 30 11.18 -22.23 -5.18
N GLY A 31 12.14 -22.17 -4.25
CA GLY A 31 12.82 -23.37 -3.74
C GLY A 31 11.90 -24.27 -2.90
N SER A 32 12.52 -25.31 -2.29
CA SER A 32 11.81 -26.23 -1.39
C SER A 32 11.31 -25.46 -0.17
N GLU A 33 10.02 -25.48 0.04
CA GLU A 33 9.33 -24.93 1.19
C GLU A 33 9.47 -25.83 2.42
N ILE A 34 9.53 -25.27 3.62
CA ILE A 34 9.49 -25.99 4.88
C ILE A 34 8.04 -26.36 5.17
N GLU A 35 7.12 -25.40 5.05
CA GLU A 35 5.70 -25.59 5.32
C GLU A 35 4.84 -24.64 4.48
N ARG A 36 3.62 -25.11 4.15
CA ARG A 36 2.58 -24.34 3.46
C ARG A 36 1.62 -23.78 4.49
N LEU A 37 1.49 -22.46 4.53
CA LEU A 37 0.69 -21.74 5.51
C LEU A 37 -0.66 -21.28 4.95
N GLY A 38 -0.83 -21.33 3.63
CA GLY A 38 -2.05 -20.92 2.97
C GLY A 38 -1.88 -20.53 1.52
N TRP A 39 -2.89 -19.86 0.99
CA TRP A 39 -2.89 -19.36 -0.38
C TRP A 39 -3.54 -17.98 -0.50
N TYR A 40 -3.24 -17.29 -1.59
CA TYR A 40 -3.77 -15.97 -1.93
C TYR A 40 -4.04 -15.87 -3.42
N ASN A 41 -5.25 -15.45 -3.78
CA ASN A 41 -5.67 -15.24 -5.16
C ASN A 41 -6.01 -13.76 -5.38
N PRO A 42 -5.20 -12.99 -6.12
CA PRO A 42 -5.45 -11.57 -6.35
C PRO A 42 -6.51 -11.28 -7.42
N LEU A 43 -6.88 -12.28 -8.23
CA LEU A 43 -7.81 -12.09 -9.35
C LEU A 43 -9.28 -12.11 -8.95
N LYS A 44 -9.61 -12.65 -7.78
CA LYS A 44 -10.98 -12.60 -7.27
C LYS A 44 -11.27 -11.20 -6.72
N GLU A 45 -12.49 -10.72 -6.95
CA GLU A 45 -12.92 -9.35 -6.58
C GLU A 45 -12.65 -9.00 -5.12
N ASN A 46 -12.77 -9.96 -4.22
CA ASN A 46 -12.53 -9.78 -2.78
C ASN A 46 -11.18 -10.34 -2.30
N PHE A 47 -10.13 -10.31 -3.14
CA PHE A 47 -8.79 -10.76 -2.76
C PHE A 47 -8.80 -12.04 -1.91
N SER A 48 -9.39 -13.10 -2.45
CA SER A 48 -9.60 -14.35 -1.74
C SER A 48 -8.28 -14.93 -1.22
N TYR A 49 -8.21 -15.15 0.07
CA TYR A 49 -7.08 -15.79 0.75
C TYR A 49 -7.59 -16.80 1.77
N GLN A 50 -6.79 -17.81 2.03
CA GLN A 50 -7.01 -18.75 3.12
C GLN A 50 -5.68 -18.96 3.83
N LEU A 51 -5.66 -18.75 5.13
CA LEU A 51 -4.47 -18.87 5.96
C LEU A 51 -4.74 -19.88 7.09
N ASN A 52 -3.75 -20.69 7.41
CA ASN A 52 -3.73 -21.47 8.61
C ASN A 52 -3.14 -20.60 9.74
N GLU A 53 -4.02 -19.97 10.52
CA GLU A 53 -3.64 -18.98 11.53
C GLU A 53 -2.73 -19.58 12.59
N GLU A 54 -3.03 -20.77 13.09
CA GLU A 54 -2.26 -21.43 14.13
C GLU A 54 -0.81 -21.66 13.69
N ARG A 55 -0.64 -22.15 12.45
CA ARG A 55 0.70 -22.40 11.91
C ARG A 55 1.47 -21.13 11.64
N VAL A 56 0.78 -20.07 11.17
CA VAL A 56 1.40 -18.76 10.99
C VAL A 56 1.86 -18.17 12.33
N LEU A 57 1.01 -18.21 13.34
CA LEU A 57 1.36 -17.75 14.69
C LEU A 57 2.52 -18.56 15.29
N HIS A 58 2.53 -19.85 15.09
CA HIS A 58 3.63 -20.73 15.52
C HIS A 58 4.97 -20.29 14.90
N TRP A 59 4.99 -20.01 13.59
CA TRP A 59 6.22 -19.53 12.93
C TRP A 59 6.63 -18.12 13.37
N LEU A 60 5.66 -17.23 13.59
CA LEU A 60 5.94 -15.90 14.14
C LEU A 60 6.52 -15.98 15.56
N LYS A 61 6.01 -16.86 16.42
CA LYS A 61 6.58 -17.15 17.76
C LYS A 61 8.02 -17.66 17.67
N LYS A 62 8.34 -18.42 16.63
CA LYS A 62 9.72 -18.88 16.35
C LYS A 62 10.64 -17.82 15.70
N GLY A 63 10.14 -16.60 15.51
CA GLY A 63 10.92 -15.51 14.94
C GLY A 63 10.97 -15.50 13.40
N ALA A 64 10.04 -16.15 12.72
CA ALA A 64 9.96 -16.08 11.26
C ALA A 64 9.58 -14.66 10.81
N GLN A 65 10.32 -14.13 9.83
CA GLN A 65 10.12 -12.77 9.31
C GLN A 65 9.17 -12.80 8.10
N PRO A 66 7.97 -12.19 8.17
CA PRO A 66 7.10 -12.07 7.02
C PRO A 66 7.62 -11.01 6.05
N SER A 67 7.53 -11.28 4.73
CA SER A 67 7.79 -10.29 3.69
C SER A 67 6.70 -9.20 3.68
N ASP A 68 6.97 -8.03 3.10
CA ASP A 68 6.03 -6.90 3.11
C ASP A 68 4.70 -7.23 2.43
N ALA A 69 4.73 -7.98 1.32
CA ALA A 69 3.52 -8.49 0.68
C ALA A 69 2.70 -9.39 1.63
N THR A 70 3.36 -10.27 2.38
CA THR A 70 2.70 -11.16 3.34
C THR A 70 2.17 -10.39 4.55
N LYS A 71 2.90 -9.37 5.04
CA LYS A 71 2.40 -8.46 6.08
C LYS A 71 1.11 -7.75 5.65
N GLY A 72 1.02 -7.34 4.37
CA GLY A 72 -0.20 -6.75 3.82
C GLY A 72 -1.40 -7.69 3.86
N ILE A 73 -1.20 -8.98 3.60
CA ILE A 73 -2.25 -10.01 3.72
C ILE A 73 -2.63 -10.22 5.19
N PHE A 74 -1.65 -10.33 6.10
CA PHE A 74 -1.89 -10.50 7.53
C PHE A 74 -2.62 -9.31 8.17
N LYS A 75 -2.38 -8.08 7.68
CA LYS A 75 -3.14 -6.91 8.11
C LYS A 75 -4.60 -6.98 7.68
N ARG A 76 -4.87 -7.45 6.46
CA ARG A 76 -6.24 -7.59 5.94
C ARG A 76 -7.01 -8.73 6.60
N SER A 77 -6.34 -9.83 6.96
CA SER A 77 -6.95 -10.95 7.66
C SER A 77 -7.13 -10.73 9.17
N GLY A 78 -6.61 -9.63 9.74
CA GLY A 78 -6.61 -9.43 11.19
C GLY A 78 -5.52 -10.19 11.95
N LEU A 79 -4.81 -11.10 11.27
CA LEU A 79 -3.81 -11.97 11.90
C LEU A 79 -2.65 -11.18 12.50
N SER A 80 -2.28 -10.04 11.89
CA SER A 80 -1.29 -9.13 12.44
C SER A 80 -1.73 -8.50 13.77
N TYR A 81 -3.03 -8.21 13.91
CA TYR A 81 -3.60 -7.69 15.15
C TYR A 81 -3.66 -8.77 16.23
N LYS A 82 -4.13 -9.96 15.88
CA LYS A 82 -4.13 -11.14 16.77
C LYS A 82 -2.73 -11.46 17.29
N TRP A 83 -1.72 -11.42 16.43
CA TRP A 83 -0.33 -11.60 16.83
C TRP A 83 0.13 -10.53 17.81
N HIS A 84 -0.20 -9.28 17.58
CA HIS A 84 0.15 -8.18 18.48
C HIS A 84 -0.47 -8.35 19.86
N LEU A 85 -1.77 -8.70 19.94
CA LEU A 85 -2.44 -8.98 21.21
C LEU A 85 -1.82 -10.15 21.96
N THR A 86 -1.46 -11.22 21.24
CA THR A 86 -0.78 -12.39 21.81
C THR A 86 0.61 -12.00 22.33
N SER A 87 1.34 -11.12 21.65
CA SER A 87 2.67 -10.67 22.07
C SER A 87 2.65 -9.79 23.32
N ILE A 88 1.55 -9.06 23.56
CA ILE A 88 1.31 -8.29 24.78
C ILE A 88 0.92 -9.20 25.95
N GLY A 89 0.50 -10.45 25.70
CA GLY A 89 0.12 -11.41 26.74
C GLY A 89 -1.33 -11.28 27.20
N LYS A 90 -2.23 -10.79 26.34
CA LYS A 90 -3.67 -10.79 26.63
C LYS A 90 -4.24 -12.20 26.67
N LYS A 91 -5.32 -12.39 27.44
CA LYS A 91 -6.04 -13.66 27.52
C LYS A 91 -6.79 -13.94 26.21
N ASP A 92 -6.95 -15.23 25.88
CA ASP A 92 -7.59 -15.63 24.63
C ASP A 92 -9.03 -15.13 24.50
N SER A 93 -9.80 -15.08 25.59
CA SER A 93 -11.15 -14.52 25.61
C SER A 93 -11.21 -13.01 25.28
N GLU A 94 -10.23 -12.25 25.74
CA GLU A 94 -10.11 -10.82 25.42
C GLU A 94 -9.67 -10.61 23.96
N ILE A 95 -8.84 -11.50 23.44
CA ILE A 95 -8.39 -11.47 22.05
C ILE A 95 -9.58 -11.71 21.12
N GLU A 96 -10.46 -12.65 21.43
CA GLU A 96 -11.66 -12.92 20.65
C GLU A 96 -12.61 -11.72 20.61
N ALA A 97 -12.90 -11.12 21.75
CA ALA A 97 -13.75 -9.92 21.82
C ALA A 97 -13.18 -8.75 21.00
N LEU A 98 -11.88 -8.50 21.13
CA LEU A 98 -11.20 -7.44 20.36
C LEU A 98 -11.11 -7.76 18.84
N MET A 99 -11.06 -9.03 18.47
CA MET A 99 -11.11 -9.45 17.07
C MET A 99 -12.50 -9.24 16.46
N GLU A 100 -13.57 -9.46 17.22
CA GLU A 100 -14.93 -9.15 16.78
C GLU A 100 -15.15 -7.64 16.58
N GLU A 101 -14.68 -6.82 17.50
CA GLU A 101 -14.71 -5.36 17.35
C GLU A 101 -13.91 -4.90 16.11
N TRP A 102 -12.74 -5.50 15.91
CA TRP A 102 -11.91 -5.21 14.74
C TRP A 102 -12.62 -5.58 13.44
N SER A 103 -13.30 -6.73 13.37
CA SER A 103 -14.03 -7.16 12.17
C SER A 103 -15.16 -6.20 11.82
N LYS A 104 -15.97 -5.77 12.82
CA LYS A 104 -17.04 -4.76 12.65
C LYS A 104 -16.48 -3.42 12.14
N ASN A 105 -15.33 -3.01 12.68
CA ASN A 105 -14.65 -1.78 12.28
C ASN A 105 -14.11 -1.89 10.84
N GLN A 106 -13.65 -3.08 10.43
CA GLN A 106 -13.17 -3.32 9.09
C GLN A 106 -14.31 -3.29 8.06
N GLU A 107 -15.43 -3.92 8.36
CA GLU A 107 -16.63 -3.88 7.52
C GLU A 107 -17.15 -2.45 7.32
N SER A 108 -17.21 -1.66 8.40
CA SER A 108 -17.64 -0.26 8.31
C SER A 108 -16.70 0.58 7.43
N ARG A 109 -15.38 0.35 7.51
CA ARG A 109 -14.38 1.00 6.66
C ARG A 109 -14.47 0.58 5.20
N GLU A 110 -14.76 -0.68 4.93
CA GLU A 110 -14.94 -1.20 3.57
C GLU A 110 -16.19 -0.61 2.93
N ASN A 111 -17.29 -0.54 3.67
CA ASN A 111 -18.54 0.07 3.23
C ASN A 111 -18.36 1.57 2.91
N ALA A 112 -17.74 2.33 3.82
CA ALA A 112 -17.42 3.73 3.60
C ALA A 112 -16.48 3.97 2.39
N LYS A 113 -15.52 3.05 2.18
CA LYS A 113 -14.64 3.12 1.02
C LYS A 113 -15.35 2.79 -0.29
N ALA A 114 -16.28 1.83 -0.26
CA ALA A 114 -17.11 1.49 -1.40
C ALA A 114 -18.04 2.65 -1.80
N GLU A 115 -18.65 3.32 -0.83
CA GLU A 115 -19.48 4.51 -1.04
C GLU A 115 -18.67 5.67 -1.63
N ARG A 116 -17.49 5.97 -1.07
CA ARG A 116 -16.59 6.99 -1.62
C ARG A 116 -16.16 6.67 -3.05
N LYS A 117 -15.97 5.39 -3.39
CA LYS A 117 -15.62 4.97 -4.75
C LYS A 117 -16.81 5.15 -5.70
N LYS A 118 -18.03 4.87 -5.25
CA LYS A 118 -19.26 5.10 -6.03
C LYS A 118 -19.46 6.60 -6.29
N LEU A 119 -19.34 7.43 -5.25
CA LEU A 119 -19.46 8.89 -5.37
C LEU A 119 -18.41 9.50 -6.31
N LYS A 120 -17.15 9.05 -6.24
CA LYS A 120 -16.12 9.49 -7.19
C LYS A 120 -16.41 9.06 -8.62
N LYS A 121 -16.99 7.89 -8.82
CA LYS A 121 -17.34 7.41 -10.17
C LYS A 121 -18.52 8.20 -10.75
N THR A 122 -19.52 8.54 -9.93
CA THR A 122 -20.66 9.39 -10.36
C THR A 122 -20.21 10.82 -10.64
N ALA A 123 -19.34 11.40 -9.81
CA ALA A 123 -18.76 12.72 -10.04
C ALA A 123 -17.96 12.76 -11.36
N ALA A 124 -17.11 11.77 -11.62
CA ALA A 124 -16.33 11.68 -12.86
C ALA A 124 -17.22 11.50 -14.10
N SER A 125 -18.36 10.80 -13.97
CA SER A 125 -19.30 10.64 -15.10
C SER A 125 -20.14 11.90 -15.38
N LEU A 126 -20.29 12.79 -14.39
CA LEU A 126 -20.96 14.10 -14.57
C LEU A 126 -20.02 15.11 -15.25
N ASP A 127 -18.73 15.08 -14.92
CA ASP A 127 -17.72 15.93 -15.56
C ASP A 127 -17.54 15.59 -17.05
N ASP A 128 -17.59 14.31 -17.40
CA ASP A 128 -17.47 13.84 -18.80
C ASP A 128 -18.72 14.20 -19.65
N SER A 129 -19.89 14.39 -19.03
CA SER A 129 -21.11 14.82 -19.71
C SER A 129 -21.15 16.33 -19.95
N ILE A 130 -20.52 17.12 -19.10
CA ILE A 130 -20.46 18.60 -19.25
C ILE A 130 -19.47 19.00 -20.35
N THR A 131 -18.41 18.22 -20.58
CA THR A 131 -17.40 18.52 -21.63
C THR A 131 -17.88 18.14 -23.05
N LYS A 132 -19.02 17.47 -23.18
CA LYS A 132 -19.53 16.98 -24.48
C LYS A 132 -20.65 17.80 -25.10
N GLU A 133 -21.10 18.86 -24.41
CA GLU A 133 -22.08 19.82 -24.94
C GLU A 133 -21.46 21.23 -25.05
N GLU A 134 -20.62 21.43 -26.03
CA GLU A 134 -20.39 22.75 -26.60
C GLU A 134 -20.68 22.67 -28.11
N PRO A 135 -21.71 23.36 -28.60
CA PRO A 135 -22.03 23.33 -30.00
C PRO A 135 -21.11 24.23 -30.82
N ALA A 136 -20.71 23.70 -31.95
CA ALA A 136 -20.12 24.47 -33.02
C ALA A 136 -21.09 25.58 -33.50
N ALA A 137 -20.69 26.83 -33.43
CA ALA A 137 -20.96 27.85 -34.43
C ALA A 137 -20.37 29.21 -34.06
N GLU A 138 -19.71 29.73 -35.02
CA GLU A 138 -19.50 31.12 -35.44
C GLU A 138 -18.08 31.65 -35.29
N SER A 139 -17.41 31.63 -36.44
CA SER A 139 -16.36 32.59 -36.77
C SER A 139 -17.01 33.95 -37.08
N PRO A 140 -16.39 35.06 -36.67
CA PRO A 140 -16.02 36.06 -37.68
C PRO A 140 -14.61 36.63 -37.51
N VAL A 141 -13.91 36.70 -38.65
CA VAL A 141 -13.12 37.77 -39.25
C VAL A 141 -12.23 38.63 -38.31
N ALA A 142 -10.93 38.51 -38.58
CA ALA A 142 -9.81 39.43 -38.60
C ALA A 142 -9.99 40.84 -38.00
N GLU A 143 -9.10 41.14 -37.08
CA GLU A 143 -8.37 42.42 -37.03
C GLU A 143 -7.09 42.21 -36.20
N GLU A 144 -5.92 42.31 -36.85
CA GLU A 144 -4.63 42.56 -36.20
C GLU A 144 -4.61 43.99 -35.67
N PRO A 145 -4.00 44.26 -34.52
CA PRO A 145 -2.98 45.32 -34.46
C PRO A 145 -1.71 44.88 -33.74
N VAL A 146 -0.62 45.11 -34.46
CA VAL A 146 0.65 45.75 -34.12
C VAL A 146 1.25 45.54 -32.73
N ALA A 147 2.46 45.05 -32.79
CA ALA A 147 3.48 44.88 -31.76
C ALA A 147 3.70 46.07 -30.83
N GLU A 148 3.87 45.80 -29.55
CA GLU A 148 4.75 46.52 -28.66
C GLU A 148 5.42 45.57 -27.69
N GLU A 149 6.75 45.39 -27.86
CA GLU A 149 7.63 44.79 -26.86
C GLU A 149 7.85 45.81 -25.74
N PRO A 150 7.90 45.41 -24.49
CA PRO A 150 8.80 46.04 -23.53
C PRO A 150 9.87 45.07 -23.01
N VAL A 151 11.07 45.50 -23.26
CA VAL A 151 12.38 45.48 -22.59
C VAL A 151 12.44 44.64 -21.30
N ALA A 152 13.40 43.74 -21.33
CA ALA A 152 13.94 42.98 -20.21
C ALA A 152 14.51 43.88 -19.11
N GLU A 153 14.18 43.60 -17.88
CA GLU A 153 14.94 44.04 -16.70
C GLU A 153 15.23 42.80 -15.83
N GLU A 154 16.49 42.36 -15.88
CA GLU A 154 17.08 41.43 -14.94
C GLU A 154 17.28 42.11 -13.58
N PRO A 155 16.97 41.50 -12.47
CA PRO A 155 17.67 41.85 -11.24
C PRO A 155 18.68 40.75 -10.87
N ALA A 156 19.85 41.26 -10.53
CA ALA A 156 21.09 40.63 -10.12
C ALA A 156 20.92 39.58 -8.98
N ALA A 157 21.72 38.57 -9.10
CA ALA A 157 22.01 37.58 -8.08
C ALA A 157 22.80 38.21 -6.92
N GLU A 158 22.31 38.08 -5.69
CA GLU A 158 23.12 38.21 -4.48
C GLU A 158 23.28 36.81 -3.86
N GLU A 159 24.50 36.32 -3.89
CA GLU A 159 24.95 35.14 -3.11
C GLU A 159 25.18 35.57 -1.66
N PRO A 160 24.69 34.85 -0.66
CA PRO A 160 25.23 34.96 0.68
C PRO A 160 26.37 33.96 0.92
N VAL A 161 27.46 34.55 1.35
CA VAL A 161 28.72 33.99 1.82
C VAL A 161 28.50 32.96 2.93
N ALA A 162 29.11 31.80 2.78
CA ALA A 162 29.25 30.75 3.79
C ALA A 162 30.21 31.22 4.89
N GLU A 163 29.75 31.21 6.12
CA GLU A 163 30.60 31.40 7.32
C GLU A 163 30.73 30.01 8.00
N GLU A 164 31.92 29.43 7.91
CA GLU A 164 32.38 28.28 8.71
C GLU A 164 32.63 28.74 10.15
N PRO A 165 32.18 28.04 11.16
CA PRO A 165 32.82 28.13 12.47
C PRO A 165 33.76 26.95 12.71
N ALA A 166 34.98 27.35 13.11
CA ALA A 166 36.15 26.57 13.47
C ALA A 166 35.89 25.55 14.60
N ALA A 167 36.54 24.41 14.44
CA ALA A 167 36.73 23.39 15.45
C ALA A 167 37.51 23.92 16.68
N GLU A 168 36.99 23.70 17.85
CA GLU A 168 37.75 23.73 19.11
C GLU A 168 37.73 22.36 19.76
N GLU A 169 38.85 21.67 19.71
CA GLU A 169 39.17 20.56 20.62
C GLU A 169 39.51 21.12 22.02
N PRO A 170 39.13 20.45 23.08
CA PRO A 170 39.94 20.46 24.27
C PRO A 170 40.53 19.07 24.60
N ALA A 171 41.84 19.04 24.66
CA ALA A 171 42.62 18.04 25.38
C ALA A 171 42.48 18.19 26.89
N ALA A 172 42.25 17.09 27.59
CA ALA A 172 42.86 16.66 28.85
C ALA A 172 42.19 15.35 29.32
#